data_d6095415267164cb2bb2b9171a25890d
#
_entry.id   d6095415267164cb2bb2b9171a25890d
#
_cell.length_a   1.000
_cell.length_b   1.000
_cell.length_c   1.000
_cell.angle_alpha   90.00
_cell.angle_beta   90.00
_cell.angle_gamma   90.00
#
_symmetry.space_group_name_H-M   'P 1'
#
loop_
_entity.id
_entity.type
_entity.pdbx_description
1 polymer ?
#
loop_
_entity_poly.entity_id
_entity_poly.type
_entity_poly.pdbx_seq_one_letter_code
_entity_poly.pdbx_strand_id
1 'polypeptide(L)'
;IGLRLVITDHHEPPERLPQADAVVDPLLGDGSGRGLCGAGVALKIVQALWGREAAEPLLELAALATVADMVPLTGENRAIVSLGLGQLQKTKRPGLRELLALCGLDGKTINAGHIGFQIAPRLNAGGRLGDSNRCVELLLTDDAALGARIARELDETNAERQRLEAAIVREADRQVAANADFL
;
A
#
# COMPACT_ATOMS: atom_id res chain seq x y z
N ILE A 1 -2.59 -11.23 -31.11
CA ILE A 1 -1.88 -12.27 -30.37
C ILE A 1 -2.86 -13.27 -29.74
N GLY A 2 -4.21 -13.00 -29.79
CA GLY A 2 -5.23 -13.90 -29.28
C GLY A 2 -5.30 -14.02 -27.75
N LEU A 3 -4.69 -13.10 -27.01
CA LEU A 3 -4.79 -13.03 -25.55
C LEU A 3 -6.10 -12.34 -25.14
N ARG A 4 -6.73 -12.85 -24.09
CA ARG A 4 -7.81 -12.16 -23.39
C ARG A 4 -7.20 -11.24 -22.34
N LEU A 5 -7.68 -9.99 -22.27
CA LEU A 5 -7.15 -8.96 -21.39
C LEU A 5 -8.25 -8.46 -20.46
N VAL A 6 -7.99 -8.49 -19.18
CA VAL A 6 -8.78 -7.80 -18.16
C VAL A 6 -7.91 -6.74 -17.50
N ILE A 7 -8.40 -5.51 -17.44
CA ILE A 7 -7.73 -4.39 -16.78
C ILE A 7 -8.47 -4.10 -15.48
N THR A 8 -7.72 -3.91 -14.40
CA THR A 8 -8.27 -3.49 -13.10
C THR A 8 -7.57 -2.21 -12.68
N ASP A 9 -8.34 -1.19 -12.29
CA ASP A 9 -7.80 0.11 -11.89
C ASP A 9 -8.69 0.75 -10.82
N HIS A 10 -8.23 1.84 -10.23
CA HIS A 10 -8.94 2.67 -9.26
C HIS A 10 -8.68 4.17 -9.48
N HIS A 11 -7.86 4.53 -10.47
CA HIS A 11 -7.58 5.91 -10.84
C HIS A 11 -8.69 6.50 -11.69
N GLU A 12 -8.70 7.84 -11.83
CA GLU A 12 -9.65 8.51 -12.71
C GLU A 12 -9.53 7.97 -14.13
N PRO A 13 -10.62 7.42 -14.70
CA PRO A 13 -10.56 6.79 -16.01
C PRO A 13 -10.35 7.84 -17.10
N PRO A 14 -9.56 7.55 -18.15
CA PRO A 14 -9.41 8.42 -19.29
C PRO A 14 -10.72 8.50 -20.11
N GLU A 15 -10.89 9.56 -20.91
CA GLU A 15 -12.05 9.71 -21.80
C GLU A 15 -12.26 8.50 -22.73
N ARG A 16 -11.17 7.86 -23.16
CA ARG A 16 -11.19 6.67 -23.98
C ARG A 16 -10.52 5.51 -23.27
N LEU A 17 -11.31 4.55 -22.85
CA LEU A 17 -10.80 3.34 -22.21
C LEU A 17 -9.91 2.51 -23.14
N PRO A 18 -8.87 1.86 -22.60
CA PRO A 18 -8.06 0.92 -23.36
C PRO A 18 -8.90 -0.26 -23.85
N GLN A 19 -8.53 -0.83 -25.00
CA GLN A 19 -9.20 -2.01 -25.53
C GLN A 19 -8.84 -3.25 -24.70
N ALA A 20 -9.85 -3.83 -24.05
CA ALA A 20 -9.73 -5.02 -23.22
C ALA A 20 -11.04 -5.82 -23.28
N ASP A 21 -11.01 -7.12 -22.92
CA ASP A 21 -12.22 -7.93 -22.76
C ASP A 21 -13.10 -7.42 -21.61
N ALA A 22 -12.46 -6.87 -20.55
CA ALA A 22 -13.15 -6.18 -19.45
C ALA A 22 -12.23 -5.12 -18.82
N VAL A 23 -12.85 -4.03 -18.35
CA VAL A 23 -12.21 -3.02 -17.49
C VAL A 23 -13.01 -2.99 -16.20
N VAL A 24 -12.34 -3.21 -15.06
CA VAL A 24 -12.92 -3.20 -13.72
C VAL A 24 -12.35 -2.00 -12.98
N ASP A 25 -13.14 -0.93 -12.93
CA ASP A 25 -12.81 0.28 -12.21
C ASP A 25 -14.08 0.78 -11.50
N PRO A 26 -14.04 0.95 -10.16
CA PRO A 26 -15.19 1.43 -9.39
C PRO A 26 -15.71 2.81 -9.83
N LEU A 27 -14.88 3.63 -10.47
CA LEU A 27 -15.27 4.96 -10.95
C LEU A 27 -16.13 4.91 -12.22
N LEU A 28 -16.11 3.79 -12.97
CA LEU A 28 -16.97 3.56 -14.13
C LEU A 28 -18.38 3.11 -13.75
N GLY A 29 -18.59 2.70 -12.50
CA GLY A 29 -19.84 2.14 -12.01
C GLY A 29 -20.82 3.17 -11.41
N ASP A 30 -21.91 2.66 -10.85
CA ASP A 30 -23.00 3.41 -10.21
C ASP A 30 -22.66 4.05 -8.86
N GLY A 31 -21.44 3.89 -8.40
CA GLY A 31 -20.94 4.48 -7.16
C GLY A 31 -20.65 3.49 -6.04
N SER A 32 -21.02 2.22 -6.16
CA SER A 32 -20.58 1.20 -5.21
C SER A 32 -19.09 0.93 -5.36
N GLY A 33 -18.34 0.94 -4.24
CA GLY A 33 -16.89 0.73 -4.26
C GLY A 33 -16.05 1.95 -4.69
N ARG A 34 -16.67 3.09 -5.00
CA ARG A 34 -15.93 4.34 -5.25
C ARG A 34 -15.03 4.65 -4.06
N GLY A 35 -13.77 4.98 -4.36
CA GLY A 35 -12.75 5.25 -3.35
C GLY A 35 -12.01 4.03 -2.82
N LEU A 36 -12.23 2.83 -3.37
CA LEU A 36 -11.33 1.70 -3.12
C LEU A 36 -9.95 1.97 -3.73
N CYS A 37 -8.89 1.62 -3.01
CA CYS A 37 -7.54 1.56 -3.59
C CYS A 37 -7.38 0.33 -4.49
N GLY A 38 -6.31 0.24 -5.27
CA GLY A 38 -6.06 -0.90 -6.18
C GLY A 38 -6.11 -2.26 -5.50
N ALA A 39 -5.54 -2.38 -4.29
CA ALA A 39 -5.63 -3.63 -3.52
C ALA A 39 -7.06 -3.91 -3.01
N GLY A 40 -7.85 -2.87 -2.73
CA GLY A 40 -9.28 -3.00 -2.42
C GLY A 40 -10.06 -3.56 -3.61
N VAL A 41 -9.80 -3.06 -4.83
CA VAL A 41 -10.38 -3.61 -6.07
C VAL A 41 -9.97 -5.07 -6.25
N ALA A 42 -8.69 -5.39 -6.07
CA ALA A 42 -8.20 -6.78 -6.15
C ALA A 42 -8.87 -7.69 -5.12
N LEU A 43 -9.06 -7.24 -3.89
CA LEU A 43 -9.80 -7.95 -2.84
C LEU A 43 -11.23 -8.27 -3.28
N LYS A 44 -11.92 -7.30 -3.89
CA LYS A 44 -13.29 -7.49 -4.41
C LYS A 44 -13.35 -8.52 -5.54
N ILE A 45 -12.35 -8.53 -6.41
CA ILE A 45 -12.24 -9.53 -7.47
C ILE A 45 -12.04 -10.92 -6.89
N VAL A 46 -11.13 -11.08 -5.92
CA VAL A 46 -10.96 -12.35 -5.19
C VAL A 46 -12.28 -12.78 -4.56
N GLN A 47 -12.97 -11.87 -3.89
CA GLN A 47 -14.26 -12.15 -3.27
C GLN A 47 -15.33 -12.59 -4.27
N ALA A 48 -15.36 -11.95 -5.45
CA ALA A 48 -16.33 -12.29 -6.51
C ALA A 48 -16.06 -13.64 -7.17
N LEU A 49 -14.78 -14.00 -7.35
CA LEU A 49 -14.39 -15.24 -8.03
C LEU A 49 -14.36 -16.45 -7.11
N TRP A 50 -13.93 -16.27 -5.85
CA TRP A 50 -13.67 -17.38 -4.92
C TRP A 50 -14.40 -17.27 -3.59
N GLY A 51 -15.23 -16.25 -3.42
CA GLY A 51 -16.04 -16.05 -2.22
C GLY A 51 -15.32 -15.33 -1.07
N ARG A 52 -16.08 -15.08 0.01
CA ARG A 52 -15.58 -14.35 1.19
C ARG A 52 -14.44 -15.06 1.89
N GLU A 53 -14.52 -16.38 2.02
CA GLU A 53 -13.52 -17.17 2.73
C GLU A 53 -12.13 -17.06 2.10
N ALA A 54 -12.05 -16.97 0.77
CA ALA A 54 -10.80 -16.77 0.05
C ALA A 54 -10.27 -15.33 0.19
N ALA A 55 -11.15 -14.35 0.31
CA ALA A 55 -10.80 -12.93 0.45
C ALA A 55 -10.38 -12.56 1.88
N GLU A 56 -10.95 -13.21 2.89
CA GLU A 56 -10.73 -12.88 4.30
C GLU A 56 -9.24 -12.85 4.70
N PRO A 57 -8.39 -13.83 4.36
CA PRO A 57 -6.95 -13.80 4.70
C PRO A 57 -6.16 -12.67 4.03
N LEU A 58 -6.76 -11.95 3.09
CA LEU A 58 -6.13 -10.86 2.35
C LEU A 58 -6.50 -9.47 2.92
N LEU A 59 -7.40 -9.41 3.90
CA LEU A 59 -7.85 -8.15 4.49
C LEU A 59 -6.70 -7.35 5.14
N GLU A 60 -5.71 -8.01 5.72
CA GLU A 60 -4.53 -7.32 6.29
C GLU A 60 -3.73 -6.58 5.20
N LEU A 61 -3.59 -7.18 4.00
CA LEU A 61 -2.89 -6.55 2.87
C LEU A 61 -3.73 -5.41 2.28
N ALA A 62 -5.04 -5.62 2.13
CA ALA A 62 -5.95 -4.59 1.66
C ALA A 62 -6.01 -3.40 2.62
N ALA A 63 -5.98 -3.63 3.94
CA ALA A 63 -5.94 -2.57 4.95
C ALA A 63 -4.63 -1.76 4.88
N LEU A 64 -3.48 -2.43 4.73
CA LEU A 64 -2.20 -1.76 4.52
C LEU A 64 -2.25 -0.83 3.32
N ALA A 65 -2.71 -1.34 2.17
CA ALA A 65 -2.81 -0.54 0.95
C ALA A 65 -3.83 0.59 1.05
N THR A 66 -5.01 0.34 1.63
CA THR A 66 -6.07 1.35 1.80
C THR A 66 -5.57 2.56 2.60
N VAL A 67 -4.81 2.32 3.68
CA VAL A 67 -4.23 3.41 4.47
C VAL A 67 -3.05 4.05 3.75
N ALA A 68 -2.19 3.26 3.10
CA ALA A 68 -1.01 3.75 2.37
C ALA A 68 -1.37 4.65 1.19
N ASP A 69 -2.48 4.38 0.53
CA ASP A 69 -3.02 5.13 -0.62
C ASP A 69 -3.82 6.37 -0.19
N MET A 70 -3.99 6.58 1.10
CA MET A 70 -4.68 7.74 1.71
C MET A 70 -6.13 7.92 1.22
N VAL A 71 -6.79 6.86 0.80
CA VAL A 71 -8.20 6.91 0.42
C VAL A 71 -9.10 7.16 1.63
N PRO A 72 -10.28 7.78 1.47
CA PRO A 72 -11.19 8.06 2.59
C PRO A 72 -11.58 6.79 3.34
N LEU A 73 -11.40 6.78 4.66
CA LEU A 73 -11.75 5.65 5.54
C LEU A 73 -13.25 5.68 5.91
N THR A 74 -14.10 5.68 4.89
CA THR A 74 -15.57 5.64 5.00
C THR A 74 -16.11 4.35 4.37
N GLY A 75 -17.36 4.03 4.64
CA GLY A 75 -18.05 2.90 4.01
C GLY A 75 -17.23 1.60 4.05
N GLU A 76 -16.98 1.01 2.89
CA GLU A 76 -16.28 -0.26 2.76
C GLU A 76 -14.80 -0.17 3.14
N ASN A 77 -14.11 0.94 2.83
CA ASN A 77 -12.72 1.16 3.25
C ASN A 77 -12.58 1.10 4.77
N ARG A 78 -13.52 1.68 5.51
CA ARG A 78 -13.54 1.59 6.97
C ARG A 78 -13.67 0.15 7.46
N ALA A 79 -14.52 -0.64 6.82
CA ALA A 79 -14.70 -2.06 7.17
C ALA A 79 -13.42 -2.86 6.88
N ILE A 80 -12.82 -2.67 5.69
CA ILE A 80 -11.57 -3.32 5.28
C ILE A 80 -10.46 -2.99 6.28
N VAL A 81 -10.28 -1.70 6.61
CA VAL A 81 -9.21 -1.28 7.54
C VAL A 81 -9.46 -1.80 8.94
N SER A 82 -10.69 -1.74 9.44
CA SER A 82 -11.04 -2.22 10.79
C SER A 82 -10.77 -3.73 10.95
N LEU A 83 -11.21 -4.53 9.99
CA LEU A 83 -11.02 -5.98 10.00
C LEU A 83 -9.55 -6.34 9.75
N GLY A 84 -8.92 -5.69 8.78
CA GLY A 84 -7.53 -5.95 8.41
C GLY A 84 -6.54 -5.56 9.51
N LEU A 85 -6.79 -4.50 10.29
CA LEU A 85 -5.98 -4.17 11.47
C LEU A 85 -6.02 -5.29 12.52
N GLY A 86 -7.21 -5.89 12.73
CA GLY A 86 -7.37 -7.04 13.63
C GLY A 86 -6.59 -8.27 13.17
N GLN A 87 -6.46 -8.47 11.86
CA GLN A 87 -5.65 -9.55 11.28
C GLN A 87 -4.16 -9.21 11.33
N LEU A 88 -3.77 -8.00 10.93
CA LEU A 88 -2.39 -7.52 10.96
C LEU A 88 -1.77 -7.64 12.36
N GLN A 89 -2.56 -7.37 13.40
CA GLN A 89 -2.17 -7.56 14.79
C GLN A 89 -1.73 -9.00 15.10
N LYS A 90 -2.24 -9.99 14.37
CA LYS A 90 -2.04 -11.41 14.56
C LYS A 90 -1.48 -12.07 13.30
N THR A 91 -0.87 -11.28 12.44
CA THR A 91 -0.41 -11.77 11.12
C THR A 91 0.50 -13.00 11.27
N LYS A 92 0.28 -13.98 10.41
CA LYS A 92 1.13 -15.18 10.31
C LYS A 92 2.16 -15.08 9.20
N ARG A 93 2.12 -13.99 8.39
CA ARG A 93 3.08 -13.75 7.30
C ARG A 93 4.44 -13.40 7.89
N PRO A 94 5.48 -14.22 7.67
CA PRO A 94 6.78 -14.00 8.28
C PRO A 94 7.34 -12.61 7.94
N GLY A 95 7.29 -12.19 6.67
CA GLY A 95 7.81 -10.89 6.26
C GLY A 95 7.09 -9.71 6.91
N LEU A 96 5.76 -9.76 7.08
CA LEU A 96 5.03 -8.72 7.81
C LEU A 96 5.38 -8.69 9.29
N ARG A 97 5.55 -9.85 9.92
CA ARG A 97 5.98 -9.92 11.33
C ARG A 97 7.33 -9.25 11.54
N GLU A 98 8.29 -9.54 10.67
CA GLU A 98 9.62 -8.93 10.73
C GLU A 98 9.55 -7.41 10.50
N LEU A 99 8.73 -6.96 9.56
CA LEU A 99 8.53 -5.53 9.33
C LEU A 99 7.87 -4.84 10.52
N LEU A 100 6.87 -5.47 11.16
CA LEU A 100 6.23 -4.94 12.37
C LEU A 100 7.21 -4.88 13.54
N ALA A 101 8.04 -5.91 13.74
CA ALA A 101 9.06 -5.95 14.78
C ALA A 101 10.09 -4.83 14.56
N LEU A 102 10.56 -4.63 13.33
CA LEU A 102 11.48 -3.55 12.96
C LEU A 102 10.88 -2.17 13.21
N CYS A 103 9.57 -1.99 13.00
CA CYS A 103 8.84 -0.77 13.35
C CYS A 103 8.61 -0.62 14.87
N GLY A 104 9.05 -1.57 15.71
CA GLY A 104 8.81 -1.56 17.15
C GLY A 104 7.34 -1.74 17.53
N LEU A 105 6.56 -2.42 16.68
CA LEU A 105 5.12 -2.66 16.84
C LEU A 105 4.80 -4.06 17.38
N ASP A 106 5.81 -4.90 17.61
CA ASP A 106 5.62 -6.23 18.18
C ASP A 106 4.95 -6.14 19.55
N GLY A 107 3.88 -6.91 19.75
CA GLY A 107 3.08 -6.90 20.96
C GLY A 107 2.25 -5.63 21.23
N LYS A 108 2.26 -4.64 20.34
CA LYS A 108 1.48 -3.40 20.47
C LYS A 108 0.18 -3.46 19.67
N THR A 109 -0.83 -2.71 20.11
CA THR A 109 -2.05 -2.51 19.32
C THR A 109 -1.74 -1.65 18.08
N ILE A 110 -1.93 -2.23 16.90
CA ILE A 110 -1.69 -1.54 15.62
C ILE A 110 -2.93 -0.72 15.24
N ASN A 111 -2.70 0.49 14.75
CA ASN A 111 -3.74 1.39 14.24
C ASN A 111 -3.36 1.96 12.86
N ALA A 112 -4.27 2.69 12.22
CA ALA A 112 -4.04 3.28 10.91
C ALA A 112 -2.84 4.25 10.89
N GLY A 113 -2.58 4.97 11.98
CA GLY A 113 -1.40 5.85 12.09
C GLY A 113 -0.09 5.07 12.01
N HIS A 114 -0.01 3.89 12.64
CA HIS A 114 1.17 3.03 12.50
C HIS A 114 1.37 2.57 11.05
N ILE A 115 0.29 2.24 10.35
CA ILE A 115 0.38 1.93 8.91
C ILE A 115 0.90 3.15 8.14
N GLY A 116 0.23 4.29 8.26
CA GLY A 116 0.52 5.48 7.44
C GLY A 116 1.90 6.08 7.68
N PHE A 117 2.39 6.07 8.94
CA PHE A 117 3.64 6.77 9.30
C PHE A 117 4.84 5.85 9.55
N GLN A 118 4.64 4.55 9.71
CA GLN A 118 5.74 3.63 10.02
C GLN A 118 5.86 2.50 9.01
N ILE A 119 4.79 1.80 8.68
CA ILE A 119 4.82 0.61 7.81
C ILE A 119 4.84 1.02 6.34
N ALA A 120 3.84 1.79 5.88
CA ALA A 120 3.68 2.18 4.49
C ALA A 120 4.89 2.97 3.93
N PRO A 121 5.54 3.90 4.66
CA PRO A 121 6.71 4.59 4.14
C PRO A 121 7.87 3.65 3.77
N ARG A 122 8.06 2.55 4.50
CA ARG A 122 9.09 1.54 4.21
C ARG A 122 8.75 0.74 2.95
N LEU A 123 7.51 0.29 2.82
CA LEU A 123 7.03 -0.39 1.61
C LEU A 123 7.11 0.53 0.39
N ASN A 124 6.66 1.78 0.52
CA ASN A 124 6.68 2.74 -0.57
C ASN A 124 8.11 3.14 -0.99
N ALA A 125 9.07 3.14 -0.06
CA ALA A 125 10.47 3.44 -0.39
C ALA A 125 11.07 2.42 -1.37
N GLY A 126 10.72 1.14 -1.24
CA GLY A 126 11.12 0.09 -2.19
C GLY A 126 10.71 0.40 -3.62
N GLY A 127 9.50 0.94 -3.83
CA GLY A 127 9.02 1.33 -5.15
C GLY A 127 9.59 2.65 -5.69
N ARG A 128 10.21 3.49 -4.85
CA ARG A 128 10.71 4.83 -5.23
C ARG A 128 12.22 4.86 -5.48
N LEU A 129 12.99 4.24 -4.61
CA LEU A 129 14.47 4.27 -4.64
C LEU A 129 15.10 2.88 -4.79
N GLY A 130 14.30 1.82 -4.66
CA GLY A 130 14.74 0.44 -4.69
C GLY A 130 14.03 -0.39 -5.76
N ASP A 131 13.98 -1.68 -5.52
CA ASP A 131 13.26 -2.65 -6.34
C ASP A 131 11.89 -2.97 -5.71
N SER A 132 10.79 -2.59 -6.38
CA SER A 132 9.42 -2.86 -5.92
C SER A 132 9.13 -4.37 -5.76
N ASN A 133 9.84 -5.25 -6.47
CA ASN A 133 9.72 -6.70 -6.30
C ASN A 133 10.09 -7.15 -4.89
N ARG A 134 10.99 -6.43 -4.20
CA ARG A 134 11.36 -6.73 -2.81
C ARG A 134 10.19 -6.58 -1.87
N CYS A 135 9.30 -5.59 -2.11
CA CYS A 135 8.08 -5.43 -1.32
C CYS A 135 7.12 -6.61 -1.52
N VAL A 136 6.96 -7.06 -2.76
CA VAL A 136 6.13 -8.24 -3.08
C VAL A 136 6.73 -9.49 -2.43
N GLU A 137 8.04 -9.69 -2.55
CA GLU A 137 8.75 -10.83 -1.94
C GLU A 137 8.59 -10.83 -0.40
N LEU A 138 8.71 -9.67 0.26
CA LEU A 138 8.45 -9.53 1.69
C LEU A 138 7.05 -10.02 2.08
N LEU A 139 6.04 -9.62 1.31
CA LEU A 139 4.64 -9.94 1.61
C LEU A 139 4.28 -11.40 1.31
N LEU A 140 5.05 -12.08 0.45
CA LEU A 140 4.78 -13.45 0.00
C LEU A 140 5.69 -14.50 0.64
N THR A 141 6.83 -14.11 1.21
CA THR A 141 7.79 -15.09 1.76
C THR A 141 7.24 -15.85 2.96
N ASP A 142 7.52 -17.14 2.99
CA ASP A 142 7.31 -18.02 4.15
C ASP A 142 8.59 -18.19 4.99
N ASP A 143 9.73 -17.63 4.55
CA ASP A 143 11.01 -17.65 5.23
C ASP A 143 11.20 -16.40 6.10
N ALA A 144 11.23 -16.57 7.41
CA ALA A 144 11.42 -15.47 8.37
C ALA A 144 12.81 -14.80 8.23
N ALA A 145 13.87 -15.58 7.92
CA ALA A 145 15.21 -15.01 7.75
C ALA A 145 15.29 -14.13 6.49
N LEU A 146 14.65 -14.56 5.41
CA LEU A 146 14.49 -13.75 4.19
C LEU A 146 13.64 -12.50 4.48
N GLY A 147 12.52 -12.66 5.18
CA GLY A 147 11.66 -11.56 5.60
C GLY A 147 12.41 -10.49 6.42
N ALA A 148 13.19 -10.93 7.41
CA ALA A 148 14.01 -10.04 8.24
C ALA A 148 15.09 -9.29 7.43
N ARG A 149 15.69 -9.94 6.44
CA ARG A 149 16.66 -9.30 5.55
C ARG A 149 15.99 -8.22 4.69
N ILE A 150 14.87 -8.56 4.03
CA ILE A 150 14.16 -7.61 3.18
C ILE A 150 13.61 -6.45 4.00
N ALA A 151 13.05 -6.70 5.18
CA ALA A 151 12.56 -5.63 6.05
C ALA A 151 13.66 -4.61 6.40
N ARG A 152 14.89 -5.05 6.67
CA ARG A 152 16.04 -4.16 6.89
C ARG A 152 16.42 -3.38 5.64
N GLU A 153 16.48 -4.02 4.47
CA GLU A 153 16.75 -3.35 3.19
C GLU A 153 15.73 -2.22 2.92
N LEU A 154 14.44 -2.47 3.18
CA LEU A 154 13.40 -1.46 3.02
C LEU A 154 13.51 -0.33 4.06
N ASP A 155 13.91 -0.61 5.29
CA ASP A 155 14.15 0.41 6.31
C ASP A 155 15.33 1.31 5.95
N GLU A 156 16.44 0.75 5.48
CA GLU A 156 17.60 1.48 4.99
C GLU A 156 17.24 2.38 3.79
N THR A 157 16.48 1.84 2.83
CA THR A 157 15.98 2.59 1.68
C THR A 157 15.05 3.74 2.10
N ASN A 158 14.19 3.52 3.10
CA ASN A 158 13.34 4.58 3.64
C ASN A 158 14.14 5.65 4.40
N ALA A 159 15.18 5.25 5.13
CA ALA A 159 16.09 6.20 5.80
C ALA A 159 16.83 7.08 4.78
N GLU A 160 17.28 6.51 3.65
CA GLU A 160 17.89 7.28 2.57
C GLU A 160 16.90 8.26 1.93
N ARG A 161 15.67 7.80 1.64
CA ARG A 161 14.60 8.68 1.16
C ARG A 161 14.39 9.89 2.08
N GLN A 162 14.34 9.66 3.40
CA GLN A 162 14.16 10.74 4.39
C GLN A 162 15.35 11.72 4.41
N ARG A 163 16.59 11.23 4.24
CA ARG A 163 17.78 12.10 4.16
C ARG A 163 17.72 12.99 2.91
N LEU A 164 17.35 12.41 1.75
CA LEU A 164 17.19 13.15 0.49
C LEU A 164 16.10 14.20 0.60
N GLU A 165 14.93 13.84 1.15
CA GLU A 165 13.82 14.76 1.37
C GLU A 165 14.23 15.93 2.28
N ALA A 166 14.89 15.66 3.40
CA ALA A 166 15.38 16.68 4.29
C ALA A 166 16.44 17.61 3.63
N ALA A 167 17.26 17.08 2.72
CA ALA A 167 18.22 17.90 1.97
C ALA A 167 17.50 18.82 0.98
N ILE A 168 16.49 18.30 0.27
CA ILE A 168 15.67 19.10 -0.68
C ILE A 168 14.92 20.20 0.04
N VAL A 169 14.29 19.91 1.19
CA VAL A 169 13.58 20.92 1.99
C VAL A 169 14.53 22.03 2.43
N ARG A 170 15.70 21.68 2.96
CA ARG A 170 16.72 22.71 3.34
C ARG A 170 17.17 23.56 2.17
N GLU A 171 17.30 22.98 0.98
CA GLU A 171 17.67 23.73 -0.23
C GLU A 171 16.54 24.65 -0.65
N ALA A 172 15.28 24.16 -0.66
CA ALA A 172 14.12 24.97 -0.97
C ALA A 172 13.96 26.17 -0.02
N ASP A 173 14.09 25.93 1.28
CA ASP A 173 14.05 26.99 2.32
C ASP A 173 15.12 28.05 2.06
N ARG A 174 16.34 27.63 1.68
CA ARG A 174 17.43 28.56 1.34
C ARG A 174 17.13 29.39 0.10
N GLN A 175 16.53 28.80 -0.92
CA GLN A 175 16.14 29.50 -2.14
C GLN A 175 15.00 30.49 -1.89
N VAL A 176 13.99 30.11 -1.10
CA VAL A 176 12.91 31.03 -0.69
C VAL A 176 13.47 32.20 0.11
N ALA A 177 14.35 31.95 1.07
CA ALA A 177 14.96 33.01 1.89
C ALA A 177 15.86 33.96 1.05
N ALA A 178 16.46 33.47 -0.05
CA ALA A 178 17.30 34.27 -0.92
C ALA A 178 16.52 35.11 -1.96
N ASN A 179 15.25 34.80 -2.22
CA ASN A 179 14.40 35.46 -3.20
C ASN A 179 13.26 36.21 -2.50
N ALA A 180 13.45 37.52 -2.30
CA ALA A 180 12.43 38.37 -1.67
C ALA A 180 11.10 38.45 -2.44
N ASP A 181 11.07 38.06 -3.71
CA ASP A 181 9.87 38.08 -4.58
C ASP A 181 8.89 36.92 -4.26
N PHE A 182 9.24 35.99 -3.36
CA PHE A 182 8.37 34.88 -2.92
C PHE A 182 7.61 35.21 -1.61
N LEU A 183 7.83 36.38 -1.01
CA LEU A 183 7.17 36.88 0.20
C LEU A 183 6.32 38.12 -0.11
#